data_96de7df0ccabfef0c853f363c8a2397e
#
_entry.id   96de7df0ccabfef0c853f363c8a2397e
#
_cell.length_a   1.000
_cell.length_b   1.000
_cell.length_c   1.000
_cell.angle_alpha   90.00
_cell.angle_beta   90.00
_cell.angle_gamma   90.00
#
_symmetry.space_group_name_H-M   'P 1'
#
loop_
_entity.id
_entity.type
_entity.pdbx_description
1 polymer ?
#
loop_
_entity_poly.entity_id
_entity_poly.type
_entity_poly.pdbx_seq_one_letter_code
_entity_poly.pdbx_strand_id
1 'polypeptide(L)'
;MIKLINSVKNFIHIRIDGDIVNFHYNWIDKNSSILSQNNFCTKQEMTDNVKEHYDFRRFYSNEGESVVIDGQFTEQVLIQDHSNPLNENKTDRKIHLPMDTHAVIGSKVLWKNVMWLIVSTLKDVGDAYKSAQIQQCNYILPFQNNTSDILQEPCIVETNKITDGVDENKILTLPNDIRTVKIQYNDNTKKLCEDKRIFLDMIRDKPRVYSITNIDTVTGMDGEHGLWILTCKADGSYSDTNDDKDLRICNYILPSTPTPSPTPTTSGSSFVAHNNGNLYAPTDICSLREGGTPMPFTAVFKDVNGNVLTGLTPTWTITNLNGITMDDIAVTYDLTNYPMRVYVQIARKVSLIGATLKVHLVDSGNTLGSYDVNCKVVSFS
;
A
#
# COMPACT_ATOMS: atom_id res chain seq x y z
N MET A 1 -20.50 22.67 -25.77
CA MET A 1 -20.25 22.13 -27.14
C MET A 1 -18.90 22.68 -27.60
N ILE A 2 -17.89 21.85 -27.69
CA ILE A 2 -16.53 22.25 -28.12
C ILE A 2 -16.55 22.35 -29.67
N LYS A 3 -16.25 23.51 -30.20
CA LYS A 3 -16.08 23.70 -31.65
C LYS A 3 -14.65 24.14 -31.93
N LEU A 4 -13.95 23.37 -32.76
CA LEU A 4 -12.68 23.79 -33.33
C LEU A 4 -12.96 24.91 -34.33
N ILE A 5 -12.44 26.12 -34.10
CA ILE A 5 -12.81 27.28 -34.93
C ILE A 5 -11.78 27.55 -36.02
N ASN A 6 -10.49 27.37 -35.75
CA ASN A 6 -9.43 27.52 -36.76
C ASN A 6 -8.11 26.91 -36.28
N SER A 7 -7.37 26.31 -37.20
CA SER A 7 -5.97 25.93 -36.99
C SER A 7 -5.13 26.90 -37.81
N VAL A 8 -4.58 27.91 -37.16
CA VAL A 8 -3.50 28.73 -37.71
C VAL A 8 -2.19 28.09 -37.24
N LYS A 9 -1.16 28.08 -38.11
CA LYS A 9 0.16 27.49 -37.78
C LYS A 9 0.54 27.83 -36.35
N ASN A 10 0.63 26.79 -35.52
CA ASN A 10 1.07 26.78 -34.11
C ASN A 10 0.05 27.17 -33.01
N PHE A 11 -1.24 27.39 -33.33
CA PHE A 11 -2.29 27.66 -32.35
C PHE A 11 -3.52 26.80 -32.61
N ILE A 12 -4.11 26.25 -31.58
CA ILE A 12 -5.44 25.64 -31.57
C ILE A 12 -6.35 26.57 -30.80
N HIS A 13 -7.40 27.08 -31.48
CA HIS A 13 -8.44 27.88 -30.85
C HIS A 13 -9.61 26.96 -30.49
N ILE A 14 -9.90 26.80 -29.23
CA ILE A 14 -11.04 26.00 -28.76
C ILE A 14 -12.03 26.97 -28.09
N ARG A 15 -13.29 26.85 -28.43
CA ARG A 15 -14.36 27.60 -27.75
C ARG A 15 -14.98 26.71 -26.68
N ILE A 16 -14.86 27.12 -25.44
CA ILE A 16 -15.47 26.48 -24.28
C ILE A 16 -16.41 27.50 -23.64
N ASP A 17 -17.70 27.17 -23.59
CA ASP A 17 -18.77 27.98 -22.94
C ASP A 17 -18.82 29.47 -23.35
N GLY A 18 -18.44 29.76 -24.58
CA GLY A 18 -18.50 31.11 -25.13
C GLY A 18 -17.16 31.83 -25.23
N ASP A 19 -16.20 31.40 -24.48
CA ASP A 19 -14.84 31.97 -24.47
C ASP A 19 -13.91 31.27 -25.46
N ILE A 20 -12.98 32.03 -26.05
CA ILE A 20 -11.97 31.49 -26.95
C ILE A 20 -10.71 31.21 -26.12
N VAL A 21 -10.40 29.94 -25.92
CA VAL A 21 -9.16 29.51 -25.29
C VAL A 21 -8.13 29.20 -26.37
N ASN A 22 -7.00 29.85 -26.29
CA ASN A 22 -5.92 29.73 -27.25
C ASN A 22 -4.84 28.83 -26.69
N PHE A 23 -4.62 27.68 -27.36
CA PHE A 23 -3.52 26.76 -26.98
C PHE A 23 -2.36 26.90 -27.96
N HIS A 24 -1.17 27.12 -27.44
CA HIS A 24 0.07 27.14 -28.23
C HIS A 24 0.58 25.71 -28.44
N TYR A 25 0.57 25.22 -29.66
CA TYR A 25 0.81 23.80 -29.96
C TYR A 25 2.29 23.39 -30.00
N ASN A 26 3.22 24.29 -30.20
CA ASN A 26 4.65 23.98 -30.43
C ASN A 26 5.61 24.71 -29.48
N TRP A 27 5.25 24.90 -28.23
CA TRP A 27 6.16 25.55 -27.29
C TRP A 27 7.46 24.73 -27.02
N ILE A 28 7.44 23.42 -27.30
CA ILE A 28 8.61 22.51 -27.17
C ILE A 28 9.54 22.59 -28.38
N ASP A 29 9.12 23.23 -29.46
CA ASP A 29 9.95 23.31 -30.66
C ASP A 29 11.22 24.12 -30.38
N LYS A 30 12.34 23.57 -30.78
CA LYS A 30 13.71 24.02 -30.54
C LYS A 30 14.03 25.47 -30.96
N ASN A 31 13.03 26.23 -31.38
CA ASN A 31 13.15 27.59 -31.89
C ASN A 31 12.65 28.64 -30.89
N SER A 32 13.01 28.48 -29.59
CA SER A 32 12.83 29.55 -28.63
C SER A 32 13.42 30.91 -29.08
N SER A 33 14.41 30.90 -29.98
CA SER A 33 14.99 32.08 -30.58
C SER A 33 14.05 32.86 -31.51
N ILE A 34 13.11 32.20 -32.19
CA ILE A 34 12.15 32.85 -33.09
C ILE A 34 11.00 33.49 -32.30
N LEU A 35 10.59 32.91 -31.20
CA LEU A 35 9.56 33.45 -30.33
C LEU A 35 10.08 34.71 -29.60
N SER A 36 11.35 34.71 -29.16
CA SER A 36 11.97 35.89 -28.54
C SER A 36 12.18 37.07 -29.51
N GLN A 37 12.35 36.78 -30.80
CA GLN A 37 12.48 37.82 -31.83
C GLN A 37 11.16 38.51 -32.16
N ASN A 38 10.03 37.93 -31.87
CA ASN A 38 8.72 38.47 -32.24
C ASN A 38 7.92 39.06 -31.06
N ASN A 39 8.51 39.23 -29.89
CA ASN A 39 7.90 39.85 -28.68
C ASN A 39 6.58 39.17 -28.20
N PHE A 40 6.35 37.89 -28.49
CA PHE A 40 5.01 37.32 -28.34
C PHE A 40 4.79 36.54 -27.03
N CYS A 41 5.81 36.23 -26.23
CA CYS A 41 5.59 35.61 -24.92
C CYS A 41 6.76 35.88 -23.98
N THR A 42 6.46 36.39 -22.81
CA THR A 42 7.38 36.40 -21.68
C THR A 42 7.56 34.96 -21.17
N LYS A 43 8.64 34.73 -20.42
CA LYS A 43 8.84 33.42 -19.75
C LYS A 43 7.63 33.04 -18.89
N GLN A 44 7.01 34.02 -18.23
CA GLN A 44 5.83 33.82 -17.39
C GLN A 44 4.62 33.36 -18.22
N GLU A 45 4.32 34.04 -19.33
CA GLU A 45 3.23 33.64 -20.21
C GLU A 45 3.42 32.23 -20.80
N MET A 46 4.65 31.84 -21.09
CA MET A 46 4.97 30.47 -21.51
C MET A 46 4.66 29.46 -20.39
N THR A 47 5.06 29.76 -19.17
CA THR A 47 4.78 28.90 -18.02
C THR A 47 3.30 28.78 -17.77
N ASP A 48 2.56 29.88 -17.82
CA ASP A 48 1.11 29.91 -17.62
C ASP A 48 0.39 29.10 -18.68
N ASN A 49 0.77 29.20 -19.95
CA ASN A 49 0.23 28.40 -21.04
C ASN A 49 0.49 26.89 -20.84
N VAL A 50 1.66 26.52 -20.38
CA VAL A 50 1.98 25.10 -20.12
C VAL A 50 1.19 24.57 -18.95
N LYS A 51 1.05 25.36 -17.89
CA LYS A 51 0.24 25.02 -16.72
C LYS A 51 -1.23 24.86 -17.11
N GLU A 52 -1.79 25.81 -17.86
CA GLU A 52 -3.17 25.75 -18.34
C GLU A 52 -3.40 24.50 -19.20
N HIS A 53 -2.48 24.18 -20.11
CA HIS A 53 -2.56 22.96 -20.92
C HIS A 53 -2.47 21.69 -20.08
N TYR A 54 -1.60 21.66 -19.07
CA TYR A 54 -1.49 20.54 -18.12
C TYR A 54 -2.79 20.37 -17.33
N ASP A 55 -3.35 21.48 -16.78
CA ASP A 55 -4.58 21.45 -16.01
C ASP A 55 -5.78 21.06 -16.89
N PHE A 56 -5.82 21.53 -18.13
CA PHE A 56 -6.85 21.10 -19.08
C PHE A 56 -6.81 19.56 -19.31
N ARG A 57 -5.64 19.01 -19.56
CA ARG A 57 -5.50 17.55 -19.74
C ARG A 57 -5.87 16.78 -18.48
N ARG A 58 -5.50 17.30 -17.33
CA ARG A 58 -5.73 16.67 -16.02
C ARG A 58 -7.21 16.66 -15.62
N PHE A 59 -7.93 17.75 -15.82
CA PHE A 59 -9.29 17.91 -15.33
C PHE A 59 -10.38 17.77 -16.38
N TYR A 60 -10.11 18.15 -17.62
CA TYR A 60 -11.14 18.28 -18.66
C TYR A 60 -10.97 17.29 -19.80
N SER A 61 -9.85 16.63 -19.93
CA SER A 61 -9.68 15.52 -20.87
C SER A 61 -9.87 14.17 -20.18
N ASN A 62 -10.05 13.12 -20.96
CA ASN A 62 -10.12 11.75 -20.44
C ASN A 62 -8.73 11.17 -20.06
N GLU A 63 -7.70 12.01 -20.00
CA GLU A 63 -6.33 11.58 -19.70
C GLU A 63 -5.98 11.72 -18.21
N GLY A 64 -6.78 12.49 -17.45
CA GLY A 64 -6.57 12.67 -16.02
C GLY A 64 -6.91 11.40 -15.24
N GLU A 65 -5.98 10.97 -14.40
CA GLU A 65 -6.13 9.79 -13.56
C GLU A 65 -6.12 10.20 -12.09
N SER A 66 -7.01 9.62 -11.29
CA SER A 66 -7.02 9.82 -9.84
C SER A 66 -6.10 8.80 -9.19
N VAL A 67 -5.19 9.27 -8.36
CA VAL A 67 -4.25 8.44 -7.61
C VAL A 67 -4.30 8.77 -6.13
N VAL A 68 -3.91 7.81 -5.28
CA VAL A 68 -3.71 8.04 -3.85
C VAL A 68 -2.24 7.93 -3.53
N ILE A 69 -1.66 8.99 -2.98
CA ILE A 69 -0.25 9.09 -2.63
C ILE A 69 -0.09 8.79 -1.13
N ASP A 70 0.79 7.84 -0.81
CA ASP A 70 1.12 7.37 0.55
C ASP A 70 -0.11 7.00 1.40
N GLY A 71 -1.21 6.64 0.73
CA GLY A 71 -2.48 6.27 1.37
C GLY A 71 -3.25 7.43 2.02
N GLN A 72 -2.81 8.68 1.81
CA GLN A 72 -3.36 9.87 2.47
C GLN A 72 -3.88 10.93 1.50
N PHE A 73 -3.15 11.22 0.44
CA PHE A 73 -3.45 12.33 -0.45
C PHE A 73 -4.02 11.82 -1.77
N THR A 74 -5.21 12.28 -2.13
CA THR A 74 -5.81 11.99 -3.45
C THR A 74 -5.51 13.11 -4.39
N GLU A 75 -4.82 12.82 -5.50
CA GLU A 75 -4.42 13.81 -6.50
C GLU A 75 -4.88 13.38 -7.89
N GLN A 76 -5.21 14.36 -8.73
CA GLN A 76 -5.43 14.18 -10.16
C GLN A 76 -4.10 14.39 -10.89
N VAL A 77 -3.70 13.43 -11.68
CA VAL A 77 -2.39 13.38 -12.35
C VAL A 77 -2.52 12.90 -13.77
N LEU A 78 -1.45 13.06 -14.57
CA LEU A 78 -1.35 12.40 -15.87
C LEU A 78 -0.34 11.25 -15.78
N ILE A 79 -0.73 10.09 -16.25
CA ILE A 79 0.15 8.92 -16.34
C ILE A 79 0.33 8.54 -17.80
N GLN A 80 1.57 8.43 -18.24
CA GLN A 80 1.93 8.13 -19.61
C GLN A 80 2.86 6.92 -19.68
N ASP A 81 2.84 6.21 -20.79
CA ASP A 81 3.80 5.18 -21.07
C ASP A 81 5.20 5.78 -21.16
N HIS A 82 6.18 5.07 -20.59
CA HIS A 82 7.56 5.49 -20.72
C HIS A 82 8.01 5.23 -22.16
N SER A 83 8.31 6.30 -22.89
CA SER A 83 8.64 6.26 -24.33
C SER A 83 10.08 5.81 -24.63
N ASN A 84 10.73 5.04 -23.76
CA ASN A 84 12.04 4.50 -24.06
C ASN A 84 11.90 3.16 -24.80
N PRO A 85 12.13 3.08 -26.12
CA PRO A 85 11.98 1.85 -26.89
C PRO A 85 12.97 0.76 -26.50
N LEU A 86 14.02 1.09 -25.71
CA LEU A 86 15.00 0.12 -25.19
C LEU A 86 14.57 -0.48 -23.84
N ASN A 87 13.57 0.05 -23.16
CA ASN A 87 13.02 -0.52 -21.94
C ASN A 87 11.90 -1.50 -22.30
N GLU A 88 12.25 -2.77 -22.40
CA GLU A 88 11.29 -3.86 -22.56
C GLU A 88 10.36 -4.04 -21.34
N ASN A 89 10.64 -3.35 -20.25
CA ASN A 89 9.86 -3.42 -19.02
C ASN A 89 8.59 -2.56 -19.14
N LYS A 90 7.47 -3.20 -19.47
CA LYS A 90 6.12 -2.59 -19.52
C LYS A 90 5.61 -2.09 -18.16
N THR A 91 6.42 -2.20 -17.12
CA THR A 91 6.07 -1.84 -15.73
C THR A 91 6.44 -0.41 -15.36
N ASP A 92 7.17 0.30 -16.23
CA ASP A 92 7.59 1.68 -15.98
C ASP A 92 6.61 2.65 -16.64
N ARG A 93 6.25 3.70 -15.91
CA ARG A 93 5.38 4.78 -16.35
C ARG A 93 5.99 6.13 -16.00
N LYS A 94 5.56 7.16 -16.70
CA LYS A 94 5.88 8.54 -16.37
C LYS A 94 4.65 9.18 -15.76
N ILE A 95 4.82 9.79 -14.58
CA ILE A 95 3.76 10.53 -13.90
C ILE A 95 4.04 12.02 -13.96
N HIS A 96 3.00 12.81 -14.25
CA HIS A 96 3.03 14.26 -14.19
C HIS A 96 2.11 14.71 -13.06
N LEU A 97 2.68 15.38 -12.09
CA LEU A 97 2.10 15.77 -10.83
C LEU A 97 1.92 17.28 -10.77
N PRO A 98 0.94 17.81 -10.04
CA PRO A 98 0.84 19.25 -9.80
C PRO A 98 2.07 19.80 -9.08
N MET A 99 2.31 21.11 -9.17
CA MET A 99 3.45 21.74 -8.50
C MET A 99 3.38 21.64 -6.98
N ASP A 100 2.16 21.67 -6.42
CA ASP A 100 1.85 21.56 -5.00
C ASP A 100 1.67 20.11 -4.50
N THR A 101 2.10 19.12 -5.30
CA THR A 101 2.00 17.70 -4.94
C THR A 101 2.70 17.38 -3.63
N HIS A 102 2.12 16.45 -2.88
CA HIS A 102 2.72 15.84 -1.69
C HIS A 102 3.68 14.69 -2.03
N ALA A 103 3.73 14.30 -3.30
CA ALA A 103 4.60 13.21 -3.75
C ALA A 103 6.08 13.60 -3.69
N VAL A 104 6.89 12.65 -3.24
CA VAL A 104 8.36 12.72 -3.22
C VAL A 104 8.95 11.44 -3.78
N ILE A 105 10.25 11.39 -3.99
CA ILE A 105 10.92 10.12 -4.36
C ILE A 105 10.66 9.07 -3.28
N GLY A 106 10.32 7.85 -3.70
CA GLY A 106 9.95 6.75 -2.80
C GLY A 106 8.48 6.73 -2.39
N SER A 107 7.66 7.78 -2.68
CA SER A 107 6.24 7.75 -2.37
C SER A 107 5.52 6.59 -3.06
N LYS A 108 4.59 5.99 -2.33
CA LYS A 108 3.67 4.96 -2.83
C LYS A 108 2.52 5.62 -3.56
N VAL A 109 2.24 5.18 -4.76
CA VAL A 109 1.14 5.67 -5.60
C VAL A 109 0.19 4.53 -5.87
N LEU A 110 -1.02 4.60 -5.34
CA LEU A 110 -2.09 3.66 -5.66
C LEU A 110 -2.85 4.16 -6.89
N TRP A 111 -2.71 3.45 -8.00
CA TRP A 111 -3.39 3.72 -9.26
C TRP A 111 -4.09 2.48 -9.78
N LYS A 112 -5.39 2.57 -10.07
CA LYS A 112 -6.23 1.45 -10.56
C LYS A 112 -6.08 0.17 -9.73
N ASN A 113 -6.08 0.31 -8.39
CA ASN A 113 -5.86 -0.77 -7.43
C ASN A 113 -4.49 -1.48 -7.52
N VAL A 114 -3.53 -0.88 -8.20
CA VAL A 114 -2.16 -1.36 -8.29
C VAL A 114 -1.24 -0.38 -7.56
N MET A 115 -0.31 -0.92 -6.78
CA MET A 115 0.68 -0.12 -6.07
C MET A 115 1.89 0.15 -6.96
N TRP A 116 2.32 1.39 -6.99
CA TRP A 116 3.50 1.89 -7.69
C TRP A 116 4.40 2.63 -6.72
N LEU A 117 5.68 2.72 -7.02
CA LEU A 117 6.66 3.56 -6.32
C LEU A 117 7.22 4.62 -7.26
N ILE A 118 7.42 5.83 -6.73
CA ILE A 118 8.17 6.88 -7.43
C ILE A 118 9.65 6.54 -7.31
N VAL A 119 10.27 6.20 -8.43
CA VAL A 119 11.65 5.69 -8.48
C VAL A 119 12.68 6.72 -8.97
N SER A 120 12.25 7.92 -9.32
CA SER A 120 13.13 9.03 -9.70
C SER A 120 12.82 10.27 -8.89
N THR A 121 13.80 11.18 -8.80
CA THR A 121 13.56 12.52 -8.28
C THR A 121 12.52 13.25 -9.11
N LEU A 122 11.70 14.06 -8.46
CA LEU A 122 10.74 14.91 -9.13
C LEU A 122 11.48 16.04 -9.87
N LYS A 123 11.18 16.20 -11.14
CA LYS A 123 11.76 17.26 -11.98
C LYS A 123 10.70 18.31 -12.27
N ASP A 124 10.99 19.54 -11.95
CA ASP A 124 10.13 20.67 -12.33
C ASP A 124 10.20 20.88 -13.84
N VAL A 125 9.04 21.01 -14.45
CA VAL A 125 8.91 21.26 -15.88
C VAL A 125 8.35 22.66 -16.08
N GLY A 126 9.25 23.63 -16.23
CA GLY A 126 8.93 25.01 -16.52
C GLY A 126 8.06 25.70 -15.46
N ASP A 127 8.20 25.32 -14.19
CA ASP A 127 7.36 25.82 -13.07
C ASP A 127 5.84 25.54 -13.25
N ALA A 128 5.48 24.64 -14.19
CA ALA A 128 4.09 24.32 -14.50
C ALA A 128 3.61 23.03 -13.81
N TYR A 129 4.43 22.01 -13.84
CA TYR A 129 4.15 20.73 -13.19
C TYR A 129 5.43 19.98 -12.87
N LYS A 130 5.34 18.99 -11.99
CA LYS A 130 6.45 18.08 -11.68
C LYS A 130 6.33 16.78 -12.47
N SER A 131 7.45 16.21 -12.86
CA SER A 131 7.50 14.94 -13.59
C SER A 131 8.41 13.96 -12.91
N ALA A 132 7.96 12.71 -12.75
CA ALA A 132 8.71 11.63 -12.17
C ALA A 132 8.48 10.32 -12.93
N GLN A 133 9.32 9.34 -12.67
CA GLN A 133 9.14 7.96 -13.13
C GLN A 133 8.53 7.15 -11.98
N ILE A 134 7.51 6.34 -12.32
CA ILE A 134 6.92 5.37 -11.39
C ILE A 134 7.14 3.96 -11.93
N GLN A 135 7.32 3.02 -11.04
CA GLN A 135 7.47 1.60 -11.36
C GLN A 135 6.50 0.78 -10.51
N GLN A 136 5.88 -0.22 -11.14
CA GLN A 136 4.89 -1.07 -10.48
C GLN A 136 5.54 -1.95 -9.42
N CYS A 137 4.96 -1.98 -8.22
CA CYS A 137 5.34 -2.95 -7.20
C CYS A 137 4.92 -4.35 -7.65
N ASN A 138 5.85 -5.27 -7.64
CA ASN A 138 5.62 -6.67 -8.01
C ASN A 138 5.66 -7.61 -6.81
N TYR A 139 5.97 -7.11 -5.63
CA TYR A 139 6.05 -7.89 -4.41
C TYR A 139 5.61 -7.10 -3.18
N ILE A 140 5.07 -7.79 -2.18
CA ILE A 140 4.86 -7.28 -0.83
C ILE A 140 5.84 -8.01 0.05
N LEU A 141 6.80 -7.29 0.61
CA LEU A 141 7.84 -7.84 1.46
C LEU A 141 7.33 -7.94 2.91
N PRO A 142 7.09 -9.16 3.42
CA PRO A 142 6.82 -9.35 4.84
C PRO A 142 8.14 -9.48 5.60
N PHE A 143 8.22 -8.83 6.75
CA PHE A 143 9.36 -8.97 7.66
C PHE A 143 8.93 -8.64 9.09
N GLN A 144 9.67 -9.17 10.05
CA GLN A 144 9.53 -8.81 11.44
C GLN A 144 10.62 -7.83 11.87
N ASN A 145 10.26 -6.97 12.82
CA ASN A 145 11.23 -6.22 13.58
C ASN A 145 11.68 -7.06 14.80
N ASN A 146 12.46 -6.48 15.71
CA ASN A 146 12.90 -7.12 16.94
C ASN A 146 11.75 -7.35 17.96
N THR A 147 10.60 -6.75 17.73
CA THR A 147 9.34 -7.01 18.42
C THR A 147 8.49 -7.86 17.49
N SER A 148 7.87 -8.90 17.89
CA SER A 148 7.09 -9.87 17.12
C SER A 148 6.12 -9.32 16.04
N ASP A 149 6.09 -8.00 15.81
CA ASP A 149 5.21 -7.36 14.85
C ASP A 149 5.59 -7.70 13.41
N ILE A 150 4.62 -8.17 12.65
CA ILE A 150 4.77 -8.45 11.23
C ILE A 150 4.48 -7.17 10.44
N LEU A 151 5.46 -6.73 9.69
CA LEU A 151 5.37 -5.59 8.81
C LEU A 151 5.28 -6.07 7.36
N GLN A 152 4.51 -5.38 6.54
CA GLN A 152 4.33 -5.69 5.12
C GLN A 152 4.49 -4.41 4.31
N GLU A 153 5.48 -4.39 3.41
CA GLU A 153 5.75 -3.21 2.59
C GLU A 153 5.76 -3.57 1.10
N PRO A 154 5.04 -2.84 0.27
CA PRO A 154 5.10 -3.01 -1.18
C PRO A 154 6.47 -2.59 -1.70
N CYS A 155 7.04 -3.40 -2.57
CA CYS A 155 8.38 -3.18 -3.11
C CYS A 155 8.48 -3.66 -4.56
N ILE A 156 9.59 -3.31 -5.19
CA ILE A 156 9.95 -3.73 -6.52
C ILE A 156 11.15 -4.65 -6.41
N VAL A 157 11.00 -5.89 -6.85
CA VAL A 157 12.08 -6.88 -6.87
C VAL A 157 12.57 -7.07 -8.30
N GLU A 158 13.85 -6.80 -8.53
CA GLU A 158 14.51 -6.92 -9.83
C GLU A 158 15.61 -7.98 -9.78
N THR A 159 15.83 -8.63 -10.91
CA THR A 159 16.93 -9.56 -11.08
C THR A 159 18.11 -8.83 -11.70
N ASN A 160 19.22 -8.79 -11.01
CA ASN A 160 20.46 -8.27 -11.61
C ASN A 160 21.09 -9.33 -12.50
N LYS A 161 21.06 -9.09 -13.79
CA LYS A 161 21.91 -9.82 -14.74
C LYS A 161 23.27 -9.14 -14.76
N ILE A 162 24.25 -9.69 -14.06
CA ILE A 162 25.63 -9.24 -14.22
C ILE A 162 26.14 -9.90 -15.49
N THR A 163 26.36 -9.09 -16.50
CA THR A 163 27.12 -9.50 -17.69
C THR A 163 28.57 -9.22 -17.37
N ASP A 164 29.26 -10.19 -16.78
CA ASP A 164 30.70 -10.10 -16.59
C ASP A 164 31.39 -10.35 -17.94
N GLY A 165 32.09 -9.32 -18.41
CA GLY A 165 33.21 -9.37 -19.33
C GLY A 165 32.94 -9.96 -20.70
N VAL A 166 33.12 -9.15 -21.72
CA VAL A 166 33.28 -9.61 -23.11
C VAL A 166 34.69 -10.09 -23.29
N ASP A 167 34.96 -11.36 -23.04
CA ASP A 167 35.99 -12.05 -23.75
C ASP A 167 35.44 -12.45 -25.12
N GLU A 168 36.16 -12.19 -26.17
CA GLU A 168 35.72 -12.15 -27.57
C GLU A 168 34.96 -13.39 -28.10
N ASN A 169 34.70 -14.42 -27.32
CA ASN A 169 34.01 -15.62 -27.74
C ASN A 169 33.15 -16.39 -26.71
N LYS A 170 32.97 -15.91 -25.50
CA LYS A 170 32.04 -16.58 -24.54
C LYS A 170 31.34 -15.55 -23.63
N ILE A 171 30.05 -15.36 -23.84
CA ILE A 171 29.17 -14.73 -22.85
C ILE A 171 28.99 -15.76 -21.76
N LEU A 172 29.72 -15.68 -20.67
CA LEU A 172 29.47 -16.45 -19.46
C LEU A 172 28.38 -15.71 -18.65
N THR A 173 27.13 -16.04 -18.89
CA THR A 173 26.05 -15.62 -18.01
C THR A 173 26.11 -16.49 -16.76
N LEU A 174 26.84 -16.06 -15.75
CA LEU A 174 26.76 -16.67 -14.44
C LEU A 174 25.37 -16.32 -13.87
N PRO A 175 24.57 -17.31 -13.45
CA PRO A 175 23.36 -17.05 -12.73
C PRO A 175 23.73 -16.52 -11.33
N ASN A 176 23.98 -15.24 -11.25
CA ASN A 176 24.14 -14.58 -9.96
C ASN A 176 22.74 -14.47 -9.33
N ASP A 177 22.53 -15.20 -8.27
CA ASP A 177 21.30 -15.21 -7.51
C ASP A 177 21.22 -13.95 -6.61
N ILE A 178 21.46 -12.79 -7.27
CA ILE A 178 21.38 -11.47 -6.65
C ILE A 178 20.07 -10.82 -7.10
N ARG A 179 19.36 -10.29 -6.13
CA ARG A 179 18.14 -9.50 -6.33
C ARG A 179 18.37 -8.08 -5.84
N THR A 180 17.81 -7.11 -6.55
CA THR A 180 17.68 -5.75 -6.06
C THR A 180 16.25 -5.52 -5.63
N VAL A 181 16.05 -5.00 -4.42
CA VAL A 181 14.75 -4.64 -3.88
C VAL A 181 14.71 -3.14 -3.68
N LYS A 182 13.78 -2.48 -4.38
CA LYS A 182 13.50 -1.04 -4.19
C LYS A 182 12.28 -0.92 -3.29
N ILE A 183 12.41 -0.18 -2.19
CA ILE A 183 11.39 -0.07 -1.17
C ILE A 183 11.36 1.36 -0.61
N GLN A 184 10.16 1.87 -0.26
CA GLN A 184 10.04 3.19 0.35
C GLN A 184 10.81 3.25 1.68
N TYR A 185 11.55 4.33 1.90
CA TYR A 185 12.11 4.67 3.20
C TYR A 185 11.02 5.22 4.12
N ASN A 186 10.69 4.49 5.19
CA ASN A 186 9.71 4.86 6.19
C ASN A 186 10.06 4.24 7.56
N ASP A 187 9.25 4.49 8.58
CA ASP A 187 9.52 3.99 9.93
C ASP A 187 9.53 2.46 10.06
N ASN A 188 8.85 1.76 9.15
CA ASN A 188 8.89 0.30 9.09
C ASN A 188 10.19 -0.17 8.46
N THR A 189 10.56 0.39 7.30
CA THR A 189 11.75 -0.05 6.55
C THR A 189 13.06 0.33 7.20
N LYS A 190 13.10 1.39 8.03
CA LYS A 190 14.25 1.71 8.91
C LYS A 190 14.70 0.56 9.81
N LYS A 191 13.82 -0.43 10.04
CA LYS A 191 14.10 -1.61 10.86
C LYS A 191 14.80 -2.74 10.08
N LEU A 192 14.93 -2.59 8.75
CA LEU A 192 15.74 -3.48 7.94
C LEU A 192 17.22 -3.16 8.15
N CYS A 193 18.03 -4.20 8.23
CA CYS A 193 19.48 -4.09 8.39
C CYS A 193 20.19 -5.07 7.45
N GLU A 194 21.48 -4.87 7.28
CA GLU A 194 22.33 -5.84 6.61
C GLU A 194 22.32 -7.18 7.38
N ASP A 195 22.60 -8.26 6.69
CA ASP A 195 22.51 -9.65 7.15
C ASP A 195 21.09 -10.13 7.51
N LYS A 196 20.06 -9.27 7.38
CA LYS A 196 18.69 -9.71 7.58
C LYS A 196 18.27 -10.63 6.44
N ARG A 197 17.73 -11.78 6.83
CA ARG A 197 17.20 -12.77 5.89
C ARG A 197 15.76 -12.42 5.52
N ILE A 198 15.43 -12.52 4.25
CA ILE A 198 14.10 -12.22 3.71
C ILE A 198 13.67 -13.27 2.69
N PHE A 199 12.36 -13.47 2.58
CA PHE A 199 11.76 -14.29 1.54
C PHE A 199 11.48 -13.44 0.30
N LEU A 200 12.00 -13.82 -0.86
CA LEU A 200 11.70 -13.12 -2.13
C LEU A 200 11.07 -14.01 -3.18
N ASP A 201 11.23 -15.33 -3.09
CA ASP A 201 10.80 -16.25 -4.15
C ASP A 201 10.43 -17.63 -3.59
N MET A 202 9.63 -18.39 -4.33
CA MET A 202 9.27 -19.75 -4.01
C MET A 202 9.28 -20.60 -5.29
N ILE A 203 10.11 -21.63 -5.32
CA ILE A 203 10.21 -22.53 -6.47
C ILE A 203 9.78 -23.93 -6.04
N ARG A 204 8.71 -24.47 -6.67
CA ARG A 204 8.16 -25.80 -6.39
C ARG A 204 7.96 -26.04 -4.89
N ASP A 205 7.26 -25.11 -4.24
CA ASP A 205 6.99 -25.12 -2.80
C ASP A 205 8.23 -25.05 -1.89
N LYS A 206 9.40 -24.79 -2.45
CA LYS A 206 10.62 -24.57 -1.70
C LYS A 206 10.88 -23.06 -1.62
N PRO A 207 10.86 -22.48 -0.41
CA PRO A 207 11.18 -21.09 -0.21
C PRO A 207 12.63 -20.78 -0.59
N ARG A 208 12.84 -19.68 -1.28
CA ARG A 208 14.16 -19.11 -1.53
C ARG A 208 14.39 -17.93 -0.60
N VAL A 209 15.36 -18.10 0.24
CA VAL A 209 15.77 -17.11 1.22
C VAL A 209 16.94 -16.30 0.66
N TYR A 210 16.90 -14.99 0.93
CA TYR A 210 17.94 -14.05 0.55
C TYR A 210 18.41 -13.30 1.78
N SER A 211 19.70 -13.01 1.87
CA SER A 211 20.29 -12.14 2.88
C SER A 211 20.52 -10.76 2.27
N ILE A 212 20.15 -9.70 2.99
CA ILE A 212 20.45 -8.32 2.61
C ILE A 212 21.95 -8.09 2.81
N THR A 213 22.68 -7.89 1.73
CA THR A 213 24.16 -7.70 1.77
C THR A 213 24.56 -6.24 1.73
N ASN A 214 23.69 -5.37 1.26
CA ASN A 214 23.95 -3.93 1.24
C ASN A 214 22.62 -3.16 1.18
N ILE A 215 22.58 -2.02 1.82
CA ILE A 215 21.47 -1.06 1.79
C ILE A 215 22.02 0.27 1.30
N ASP A 216 21.66 0.66 0.06
CA ASP A 216 21.96 2.00 -0.43
C ASP A 216 20.96 2.99 0.15
N THR A 217 21.46 3.83 1.05
CA THR A 217 20.70 4.86 1.76
C THR A 217 20.99 6.26 1.23
N VAL A 218 21.68 6.39 0.10
CA VAL A 218 22.17 7.67 -0.43
C VAL A 218 21.57 7.99 -1.79
N THR A 219 21.68 7.08 -2.75
CA THR A 219 21.36 7.37 -4.15
C THR A 219 19.87 7.70 -4.38
N GLY A 220 18.98 7.08 -3.62
CA GLY A 220 17.54 7.26 -3.74
C GLY A 220 16.93 8.21 -2.71
N MET A 221 17.73 9.00 -1.99
CA MET A 221 17.23 9.84 -0.91
C MET A 221 17.11 11.31 -1.35
N ASP A 222 16.08 11.97 -0.82
CA ASP A 222 15.85 13.41 -0.91
C ASP A 222 15.47 13.93 0.49
N GLY A 223 16.49 14.31 1.26
CA GLY A 223 16.32 14.68 2.66
C GLY A 223 15.85 13.51 3.54
N GLU A 224 14.65 13.67 4.13
CA GLU A 224 14.06 12.68 5.04
C GLU A 224 13.20 11.63 4.30
N HIS A 225 13.03 11.76 3.00
CA HIS A 225 12.21 10.88 2.17
C HIS A 225 13.08 10.16 1.16
N GLY A 226 12.64 9.01 0.69
CA GLY A 226 13.40 8.34 -0.33
C GLY A 226 13.02 6.89 -0.61
N LEU A 227 13.84 6.33 -1.44
CA LEU A 227 13.78 4.95 -1.89
C LEU A 227 15.06 4.24 -1.44
N TRP A 228 14.92 3.23 -0.60
CA TRP A 228 16.04 2.36 -0.29
C TRP A 228 16.21 1.30 -1.37
N ILE A 229 17.47 1.04 -1.73
CA ILE A 229 17.84 0.01 -2.69
C ILE A 229 18.62 -1.06 -1.94
N LEU A 230 17.97 -2.21 -1.72
CA LEU A 230 18.56 -3.34 -1.03
C LEU A 230 19.20 -4.27 -2.06
N THR A 231 20.45 -4.65 -1.85
CA THR A 231 21.09 -5.74 -2.59
C THR A 231 20.96 -7.01 -1.78
N CYS A 232 20.31 -8.03 -2.35
CA CYS A 232 20.00 -9.27 -1.68
C CYS A 232 20.66 -10.43 -2.41
N LYS A 233 21.42 -11.26 -1.69
CA LYS A 233 22.07 -12.46 -2.22
C LYS A 233 21.36 -13.70 -1.72
N ALA A 234 21.18 -14.70 -2.56
CA ALA A 234 20.61 -15.98 -2.14
C ALA A 234 21.40 -16.59 -1.00
N ASP A 235 20.75 -16.90 0.08
CA ASP A 235 21.34 -17.48 1.29
C ASP A 235 21.21 -19.02 1.35
N GLY A 236 20.57 -19.63 0.42
CA GLY A 236 20.53 -21.09 0.20
C GLY A 236 19.89 -21.96 1.30
N SER A 237 19.69 -21.46 2.49
CA SER A 237 19.31 -22.23 3.67
C SER A 237 17.98 -21.76 4.27
N TYR A 238 16.88 -22.29 3.75
CA TYR A 238 15.62 -22.29 4.49
C TYR A 238 15.74 -23.19 5.71
N SER A 239 15.28 -22.71 6.88
CA SER A 239 15.28 -23.47 8.14
C SER A 239 13.85 -23.68 8.62
N ASP A 240 13.37 -24.91 8.55
CA ASP A 240 12.04 -25.26 9.08
C ASP A 240 11.86 -24.94 10.56
N THR A 241 12.94 -24.70 11.29
CA THR A 241 12.90 -24.39 12.74
C THR A 241 12.74 -22.90 13.02
N ASN A 242 13.29 -22.05 12.16
CA ASN A 242 13.39 -20.62 12.40
C ASN A 242 12.62 -19.76 11.41
N ASP A 243 12.22 -20.33 10.27
CA ASP A 243 11.57 -19.60 9.20
C ASP A 243 10.11 -20.06 9.09
N ASP A 244 9.20 -19.11 8.94
CA ASP A 244 7.78 -19.40 8.68
C ASP A 244 7.48 -19.30 7.18
N LYS A 245 7.13 -20.43 6.58
CA LYS A 245 6.83 -20.53 5.15
C LYS A 245 5.51 -19.85 4.79
N ASP A 246 4.51 -19.95 5.64
CA ASP A 246 3.16 -19.47 5.37
C ASP A 246 3.09 -17.94 5.50
N LEU A 247 3.77 -17.41 6.50
CA LEU A 247 3.93 -15.97 6.70
C LEU A 247 5.02 -15.35 5.80
N ARG A 248 5.86 -16.17 5.20
CA ARG A 248 7.03 -15.77 4.40
C ARG A 248 8.01 -14.91 5.20
N ILE A 249 8.27 -15.29 6.44
CA ILE A 249 9.16 -14.55 7.34
C ILE A 249 10.34 -15.44 7.72
N CYS A 250 11.54 -14.93 7.51
CA CYS A 250 12.77 -15.55 8.00
C CYS A 250 13.06 -15.15 9.44
N ASN A 251 13.63 -16.06 10.20
CA ASN A 251 13.92 -15.89 11.62
C ASN A 251 12.66 -15.40 12.37
N TYR A 252 11.56 -16.11 12.18
CA TYR A 252 10.27 -15.77 12.76
C TYR A 252 10.36 -15.84 14.29
N ILE A 253 10.13 -14.68 14.90
CA ILE A 253 9.99 -14.57 16.34
C ILE A 253 8.51 -14.77 16.65
N LEU A 254 8.20 -15.88 17.27
CA LEU A 254 6.86 -16.09 17.81
C LEU A 254 6.50 -14.89 18.70
N PRO A 255 5.29 -14.30 18.54
CA PRO A 255 4.84 -13.31 19.50
C PRO A 255 5.05 -13.93 20.88
N SER A 256 5.94 -13.33 21.67
CA SER A 256 6.06 -13.72 23.06
C SER A 256 4.65 -13.61 23.63
N THR A 257 4.07 -14.75 24.01
CA THR A 257 2.93 -14.71 24.90
C THR A 257 3.34 -13.70 25.98
N PRO A 258 2.60 -12.60 26.18
CA PRO A 258 3.01 -11.62 27.18
C PRO A 258 3.25 -12.42 28.44
N THR A 259 4.51 -12.45 28.90
CA THR A 259 4.81 -13.02 30.21
C THR A 259 3.93 -12.20 31.14
N PRO A 260 2.91 -12.79 31.78
CA PRO A 260 2.07 -12.03 32.65
C PRO A 260 3.01 -11.35 33.65
N SER A 261 3.04 -10.02 33.61
CA SER A 261 3.60 -9.25 34.72
C SER A 261 3.07 -9.91 35.99
N PRO A 262 3.87 -10.14 37.02
CA PRO A 262 3.40 -10.82 38.22
C PRO A 262 2.27 -9.99 38.86
N THR A 263 1.09 -10.20 38.33
CA THR A 263 -0.17 -9.73 38.94
C THR A 263 -0.47 -10.68 40.08
N PRO A 264 -0.98 -10.19 41.21
CA PRO A 264 -1.28 -11.03 42.34
C PRO A 264 -2.16 -12.17 41.90
N THR A 265 -1.83 -13.36 42.37
CA THR A 265 -2.44 -14.66 42.12
C THR A 265 -3.96 -14.64 42.18
N THR A 266 -4.60 -14.21 41.10
CA THR A 266 -6.00 -14.47 40.83
C THR A 266 -6.00 -15.42 39.65
N SER A 267 -6.68 -16.53 39.76
CA SER A 267 -6.82 -17.57 38.73
C SER A 267 -7.12 -16.92 37.38
N GLY A 268 -6.12 -16.87 36.50
CA GLY A 268 -6.26 -16.25 35.20
C GLY A 268 -7.13 -17.14 34.29
N SER A 269 -8.29 -16.66 33.92
CA SER A 269 -9.17 -17.31 32.93
C SER A 269 -8.95 -16.67 31.58
N SER A 270 -8.93 -17.46 30.54
CA SER A 270 -8.93 -17.00 29.16
C SER A 270 -10.30 -17.25 28.55
N PHE A 271 -10.75 -16.37 27.68
CA PHE A 271 -11.97 -16.57 26.92
C PHE A 271 -11.71 -16.40 25.42
N VAL A 272 -12.54 -17.02 24.62
CA VAL A 272 -12.40 -17.03 23.17
C VAL A 272 -13.73 -16.62 22.56
N ALA A 273 -13.69 -15.61 21.70
CA ALA A 273 -14.79 -15.30 20.79
C ALA A 273 -14.60 -16.09 19.48
N HIS A 274 -15.62 -16.70 18.97
CA HIS A 274 -15.56 -17.36 17.68
C HIS A 274 -16.80 -17.04 16.84
N ASN A 275 -16.58 -17.02 15.56
CA ASN A 275 -17.59 -16.72 14.58
C ASN A 275 -17.87 -17.97 13.76
N ASN A 276 -19.15 -18.34 13.64
CA ASN A 276 -19.60 -19.44 12.79
C ASN A 276 -18.78 -20.75 12.97
N GLY A 277 -18.36 -21.02 14.22
CA GLY A 277 -17.52 -22.17 14.55
C GLY A 277 -16.02 -21.98 14.39
N ASN A 278 -15.58 -20.89 13.80
CA ASN A 278 -14.16 -20.55 13.69
C ASN A 278 -13.69 -19.74 14.89
N LEU A 279 -12.52 -20.06 15.39
CA LEU A 279 -11.84 -19.31 16.45
C LEU A 279 -11.01 -18.22 15.79
N TYR A 280 -11.13 -16.98 16.27
CA TYR A 280 -10.27 -15.89 15.87
C TYR A 280 -9.30 -15.57 16.99
N ALA A 281 -8.01 -15.59 16.69
CA ALA A 281 -7.01 -15.05 17.59
C ALA A 281 -7.13 -13.51 17.68
N PRO A 282 -6.60 -12.85 18.71
CA PRO A 282 -6.64 -11.39 18.81
C PRO A 282 -6.05 -10.63 17.61
N THR A 283 -5.17 -11.29 16.88
CA THR A 283 -4.52 -10.77 15.67
C THR A 283 -5.30 -11.06 14.38
N ASP A 284 -6.29 -11.95 14.42
CA ASP A 284 -7.04 -12.32 13.24
C ASP A 284 -8.04 -11.23 12.85
N ILE A 285 -8.21 -11.04 11.56
CA ILE A 285 -9.20 -10.12 11.01
C ILE A 285 -10.42 -10.91 10.56
N CYS A 286 -11.54 -10.73 11.28
CA CYS A 286 -12.82 -11.31 10.89
C CYS A 286 -13.39 -10.54 9.69
N SER A 287 -13.91 -11.25 8.68
CA SER A 287 -14.59 -10.67 7.54
C SER A 287 -16.10 -10.60 7.76
N LEU A 288 -16.65 -9.39 7.75
CA LEU A 288 -18.08 -9.13 7.76
C LEU A 288 -18.56 -8.73 6.37
N ARG A 289 -19.63 -9.34 5.86
CA ARG A 289 -20.16 -9.00 4.53
C ARG A 289 -21.13 -7.82 4.61
N GLU A 290 -20.95 -6.82 3.75
CA GLU A 290 -21.92 -5.73 3.62
C GLU A 290 -23.27 -6.28 3.18
N GLY A 291 -24.36 -5.91 3.86
CA GLY A 291 -25.70 -6.43 3.58
C GLY A 291 -25.86 -7.94 3.76
N GLY A 292 -24.87 -8.61 4.35
CA GLY A 292 -24.90 -10.04 4.62
C GLY A 292 -25.83 -10.42 5.77
N THR A 293 -25.95 -11.74 6.01
CA THR A 293 -26.68 -12.26 7.17
C THR A 293 -25.97 -11.85 8.47
N PRO A 294 -26.72 -11.63 9.58
CA PRO A 294 -26.13 -11.35 10.88
C PRO A 294 -25.10 -12.42 11.26
N MET A 295 -23.90 -11.99 11.62
CA MET A 295 -22.80 -12.88 11.94
C MET A 295 -22.73 -13.11 13.45
N PRO A 296 -22.79 -14.36 13.94
CA PRO A 296 -22.76 -14.68 15.35
C PRO A 296 -21.31 -14.64 15.89
N PHE A 297 -21.11 -13.97 17.01
CA PHE A 297 -19.93 -14.09 17.86
C PHE A 297 -20.34 -14.79 19.15
N THR A 298 -19.67 -15.88 19.50
CA THR A 298 -20.01 -16.68 20.69
C THR A 298 -18.88 -16.57 21.71
N ALA A 299 -19.20 -16.13 22.92
CA ALA A 299 -18.25 -16.13 24.03
C ALA A 299 -18.08 -17.53 24.61
N VAL A 300 -16.84 -17.91 24.85
CA VAL A 300 -16.47 -19.13 25.56
C VAL A 300 -15.43 -18.76 26.61
N PHE A 301 -15.81 -18.81 27.86
CA PHE A 301 -14.91 -18.53 28.98
C PHE A 301 -14.22 -19.83 29.39
N LYS A 302 -12.91 -19.77 29.62
CA LYS A 302 -12.10 -20.91 30.02
C LYS A 302 -11.21 -20.57 31.20
N ASP A 303 -10.96 -21.53 32.06
CA ASP A 303 -9.96 -21.42 33.12
C ASP A 303 -8.53 -21.56 32.58
N VAL A 304 -7.55 -21.39 33.42
CA VAL A 304 -6.12 -21.52 33.08
C VAL A 304 -5.75 -22.90 32.52
N ASN A 305 -6.57 -23.92 32.78
CA ASN A 305 -6.36 -25.30 32.32
C ASN A 305 -7.10 -25.58 31.00
N GLY A 306 -7.83 -24.58 30.47
CA GLY A 306 -8.62 -24.72 29.26
C GLY A 306 -10.02 -25.29 29.44
N ASN A 307 -10.48 -25.53 30.67
CA ASN A 307 -11.85 -26.01 30.94
C ASN A 307 -12.85 -24.87 30.78
N VAL A 308 -14.01 -25.18 30.20
CA VAL A 308 -15.08 -24.20 29.97
C VAL A 308 -15.73 -23.83 31.30
N LEU A 309 -15.76 -22.54 31.60
CA LEU A 309 -16.46 -21.97 32.75
C LEU A 309 -17.93 -21.73 32.39
N THR A 310 -18.82 -22.15 33.27
CA THR A 310 -20.28 -21.94 33.16
C THR A 310 -20.77 -20.90 34.16
N GLY A 311 -21.88 -20.27 33.85
CA GLY A 311 -22.51 -19.30 34.76
C GLY A 311 -21.98 -17.86 34.62
N LEU A 312 -21.08 -17.60 33.70
CA LEU A 312 -20.60 -16.27 33.34
C LEU A 312 -21.47 -15.70 32.21
N THR A 313 -21.71 -14.39 32.24
CA THR A 313 -22.42 -13.68 31.19
C THR A 313 -21.46 -12.76 30.45
N PRO A 314 -21.51 -12.75 29.11
CA PRO A 314 -20.67 -11.86 28.31
C PRO A 314 -21.23 -10.44 28.27
N THR A 315 -20.34 -9.46 28.29
CA THR A 315 -20.63 -8.07 27.95
C THR A 315 -19.90 -7.74 26.63
N TRP A 316 -20.70 -7.38 25.63
CA TRP A 316 -20.20 -7.08 24.30
C TRP A 316 -20.22 -5.57 24.04
N THR A 317 -19.13 -5.06 23.50
CA THR A 317 -19.04 -3.67 23.04
C THR A 317 -18.54 -3.65 21.60
N ILE A 318 -19.30 -2.99 20.73
CA ILE A 318 -18.91 -2.81 19.33
C ILE A 318 -18.37 -1.39 19.18
N THR A 319 -17.18 -1.27 18.62
CA THR A 319 -16.53 0.04 18.41
C THR A 319 -16.17 0.17 16.94
N ASN A 320 -16.59 1.25 16.31
CA ASN A 320 -16.15 1.63 14.97
C ASN A 320 -14.68 2.09 15.04
N LEU A 321 -13.86 1.58 14.13
CA LEU A 321 -12.44 1.96 14.02
C LEU A 321 -12.23 2.93 12.86
N ASN A 322 -12.72 2.59 11.67
CA ASN A 322 -12.56 3.42 10.48
C ASN A 322 -13.63 3.12 9.43
N GLY A 323 -14.13 4.17 8.79
CA GLY A 323 -14.99 4.09 7.61
C GLY A 323 -16.40 3.57 7.83
N ILE A 324 -16.86 3.41 9.09
CA ILE A 324 -18.20 2.95 9.43
C ILE A 324 -18.75 3.75 10.61
N THR A 325 -20.05 3.94 10.67
CA THR A 325 -20.76 4.57 11.81
C THR A 325 -21.58 3.53 12.57
N MET A 326 -21.96 3.84 13.81
CA MET A 326 -22.80 2.92 14.59
C MET A 326 -24.19 2.72 13.97
N ASP A 327 -24.69 3.69 13.21
CA ASP A 327 -25.97 3.59 12.48
C ASP A 327 -25.93 2.55 11.35
N ASP A 328 -24.74 2.20 10.89
CA ASP A 328 -24.52 1.20 9.85
C ASP A 328 -24.31 -0.22 10.40
N ILE A 329 -24.35 -0.36 11.74
CA ILE A 329 -24.10 -1.62 12.43
C ILE A 329 -25.36 -2.01 13.23
N ALA A 330 -25.98 -3.11 12.85
CA ALA A 330 -27.06 -3.70 13.64
C ALA A 330 -26.48 -4.75 14.59
N VAL A 331 -26.73 -4.56 15.88
CA VAL A 331 -26.32 -5.49 16.94
C VAL A 331 -27.57 -6.09 17.58
N THR A 332 -27.65 -7.41 17.54
CA THR A 332 -28.80 -8.13 18.11
C THR A 332 -28.34 -9.22 19.07
N TYR A 333 -29.18 -9.47 20.10
CA TYR A 333 -28.93 -10.48 21.13
C TYR A 333 -30.12 -11.43 21.20
N ASP A 334 -29.86 -12.72 21.28
CA ASP A 334 -30.88 -13.73 21.60
C ASP A 334 -30.58 -14.30 23.00
N LEU A 335 -30.97 -13.57 24.01
CA LEU A 335 -30.70 -13.94 25.41
C LEU A 335 -31.47 -15.18 25.87
N THR A 336 -32.52 -15.57 25.14
CA THR A 336 -33.35 -16.73 25.49
C THR A 336 -32.72 -18.03 25.02
N ASN A 337 -32.32 -18.08 23.76
CA ASN A 337 -31.79 -19.32 23.16
C ASN A 337 -30.27 -19.40 23.18
N TYR A 338 -29.60 -18.23 23.04
CA TYR A 338 -28.16 -18.13 22.92
C TYR A 338 -27.58 -16.99 23.76
N PRO A 339 -27.62 -17.06 25.09
CA PRO A 339 -27.21 -15.96 25.97
C PRO A 339 -25.71 -15.59 25.85
N MET A 340 -24.93 -16.47 25.29
CA MET A 340 -23.46 -16.27 25.05
C MET A 340 -23.16 -15.65 23.68
N ARG A 341 -24.19 -15.24 22.91
CA ARG A 341 -23.99 -14.77 21.53
C ARG A 341 -24.38 -13.32 21.35
N VAL A 342 -23.64 -12.65 20.49
CA VAL A 342 -24.02 -11.39 19.84
C VAL A 342 -24.03 -11.59 18.34
N TYR A 343 -24.98 -11.00 17.66
CA TYR A 343 -25.07 -11.02 16.21
C TYR A 343 -24.77 -9.61 15.70
N VAL A 344 -23.83 -9.51 14.77
CA VAL A 344 -23.42 -8.26 14.15
C VAL A 344 -23.74 -8.30 12.67
N GLN A 345 -24.48 -7.31 12.19
CA GLN A 345 -24.83 -7.17 10.78
C GLN A 345 -24.43 -5.79 10.29
N ILE A 346 -23.89 -5.74 9.09
CA ILE A 346 -23.48 -4.49 8.44
C ILE A 346 -24.54 -4.07 7.42
N ALA A 347 -24.88 -2.80 7.39
CA ALA A 347 -25.80 -2.24 6.41
C ALA A 347 -25.34 -2.49 4.97
N ARG A 348 -26.29 -2.64 4.05
CA ARG A 348 -26.00 -2.83 2.63
C ARG A 348 -25.61 -1.51 1.96
N LYS A 349 -24.36 -1.15 2.03
CA LYS A 349 -23.81 0.08 1.43
C LYS A 349 -22.39 -0.21 0.90
N VAL A 350 -22.19 -0.09 -0.40
CA VAL A 350 -20.89 -0.33 -1.06
C VAL A 350 -19.78 0.55 -0.47
N SER A 351 -20.12 1.76 0.00
CA SER A 351 -19.17 2.66 0.65
C SER A 351 -18.56 2.13 1.95
N LEU A 352 -19.15 1.07 2.54
CA LEU A 352 -18.64 0.44 3.77
C LEU A 352 -17.58 -0.63 3.49
N ILE A 353 -17.36 -1.02 2.22
CA ILE A 353 -16.34 -2.02 1.87
C ILE A 353 -14.96 -1.46 2.23
N GLY A 354 -14.22 -2.23 3.01
CA GLY A 354 -12.91 -1.82 3.55
C GLY A 354 -12.97 -1.16 4.93
N ALA A 355 -14.16 -0.77 5.41
CA ALA A 355 -14.34 -0.25 6.75
C ALA A 355 -13.95 -1.28 7.82
N THR A 356 -13.58 -0.81 9.00
CA THR A 356 -13.13 -1.66 10.10
C THR A 356 -13.88 -1.33 11.40
N LEU A 357 -14.15 -2.37 12.17
CA LEU A 357 -14.74 -2.27 13.50
C LEU A 357 -14.11 -3.29 14.44
N LYS A 358 -14.31 -3.11 15.72
CA LYS A 358 -13.81 -4.01 16.76
C LYS A 358 -14.99 -4.54 17.59
N VAL A 359 -15.02 -5.84 17.77
CA VAL A 359 -15.92 -6.54 18.69
C VAL A 359 -15.12 -6.84 19.96
N HIS A 360 -15.51 -6.21 21.05
CA HIS A 360 -14.88 -6.32 22.37
C HIS A 360 -15.74 -7.15 23.30
N LEU A 361 -15.14 -8.10 23.99
CA LEU A 361 -15.78 -9.03 24.91
C LEU A 361 -15.12 -8.97 26.29
N VAL A 362 -15.93 -8.84 27.32
CA VAL A 362 -15.55 -9.04 28.72
C VAL A 362 -16.58 -9.93 29.43
N ASP A 363 -16.22 -10.60 30.50
CA ASP A 363 -17.20 -11.20 31.43
C ASP A 363 -17.86 -10.09 32.25
N SER A 364 -19.09 -10.33 32.70
CA SER A 364 -19.91 -9.34 33.45
C SER A 364 -19.24 -8.80 34.70
N GLY A 365 -18.33 -9.55 35.29
CA GLY A 365 -17.50 -9.14 36.45
C GLY A 365 -16.18 -8.49 36.07
N ASN A 366 -15.79 -8.48 34.79
CA ASN A 366 -14.48 -8.06 34.29
C ASN A 366 -13.31 -8.74 35.07
N THR A 367 -13.50 -10.01 35.41
CA THR A 367 -12.55 -10.78 36.22
C THR A 367 -11.55 -11.57 35.39
N LEU A 368 -11.90 -11.85 34.10
CA LEU A 368 -11.16 -12.72 33.22
C LEU A 368 -10.32 -11.97 32.17
N GLY A 369 -10.34 -10.63 32.22
CA GLY A 369 -9.73 -9.80 31.20
C GLY A 369 -10.60 -9.61 29.96
N SER A 370 -10.10 -8.88 28.97
CA SER A 370 -10.84 -8.54 27.74
C SER A 370 -10.30 -9.30 26.54
N TYR A 371 -11.18 -9.54 25.55
CA TYR A 371 -10.82 -10.13 24.28
C TYR A 371 -11.38 -9.27 23.12
N ASP A 372 -10.52 -8.96 22.16
CA ASP A 372 -10.85 -8.11 21.01
C ASP A 372 -10.78 -8.91 19.71
N VAL A 373 -11.78 -8.76 18.84
CA VAL A 373 -11.77 -9.27 17.48
C VAL A 373 -11.90 -8.10 16.53
N ASN A 374 -10.89 -7.89 15.69
CA ASN A 374 -10.94 -6.89 14.63
C ASN A 374 -11.69 -7.45 13.43
N CYS A 375 -12.62 -6.66 12.90
CA CYS A 375 -13.44 -7.04 11.77
C CYS A 375 -13.25 -6.07 10.62
N LYS A 376 -13.24 -6.60 9.39
CA LYS A 376 -13.20 -5.81 8.16
C LYS A 376 -14.43 -6.09 7.31
N VAL A 377 -15.05 -5.04 6.80
CA VAL A 377 -16.19 -5.17 5.90
C VAL A 377 -15.70 -5.55 4.49
N VAL A 378 -16.28 -6.59 3.94
CA VAL A 378 -15.99 -7.10 2.60
C VAL A 378 -17.23 -7.10 1.71
N SER A 379 -17.03 -7.12 0.40
CA SER A 379 -18.14 -7.17 -0.55
C SER A 379 -18.99 -8.44 -0.38
N PHE A 380 -20.27 -8.30 -0.62
CA PHE A 380 -21.20 -9.41 -0.80
C PHE A 380 -21.04 -9.94 -2.24
N SER A 381 -20.00 -10.71 -2.48
CA SER A 381 -19.79 -11.39 -3.77
C SER A 381 -20.25 -12.83 -3.71
#